data_e3de49362964acb5550cdce8e7cebc8d
#
_entry.id   e3de49362964acb5550cdce8e7cebc8d
#
_cell.length_a   1.000
_cell.length_b   1.000
_cell.length_c   1.000
_cell.angle_alpha   90.00
_cell.angle_beta   90.00
_cell.angle_gamma   90.00
#
_symmetry.space_group_name_H-M   'P 1'
#
loop_
_entity.id
_entity.type
_entity.pdbx_description
1 polymer ?
#
loop_
_entity_poly.entity_id
_entity_poly.type
_entity_poly.pdbx_seq_one_letter_code
_entity_poly.pdbx_strand_id
1 'polypeptide(L)'
;MARSKVIKDLASGKVPIDVAMKQLKVLLTDFEKPEILKWVDSELQGYDVDDCLPNYRILKGNLVGNFLNYYTKATHVSIPLSADAPKGLVELCSHVKLYESLSGLKTLISSDEELGMQINALLLPDIQKYSLISMTALLNASVIFSKIQVQDVLSKTENKMMGIFLLLEKEFGNLDEMDIDLSMKTKDELSSISNTIMVTIYNDNSIRVGNDNKMIGTNISTTK
;
A
#
# COMPACT_ATOMS: atom_id res chain seq x y z
N MET A 1 2.17 -25.37 21.87
CA MET A 1 3.43 -25.05 21.17
C MET A 1 3.92 -23.67 21.56
N ALA A 2 5.23 -23.48 21.74
CA ALA A 2 5.77 -22.13 21.94
C ALA A 2 5.74 -21.40 20.60
N ARG A 3 5.40 -20.10 20.61
CA ARG A 3 5.42 -19.24 19.42
C ARG A 3 6.83 -19.12 18.86
N SER A 4 6.96 -19.11 17.56
CA SER A 4 8.23 -18.90 16.86
C SER A 4 8.87 -17.56 17.24
N LYS A 5 10.18 -17.51 17.23
CA LYS A 5 10.96 -16.32 17.62
C LYS A 5 10.62 -15.11 16.74
N VAL A 6 10.51 -15.31 15.42
CA VAL A 6 10.16 -14.22 14.46
C VAL A 6 8.83 -13.57 14.83
N ILE A 7 7.82 -14.34 15.23
CA ILE A 7 6.50 -13.82 15.63
C ILE A 7 6.61 -13.00 16.92
N LYS A 8 7.35 -13.50 17.94
CA LYS A 8 7.57 -12.78 19.20
C LYS A 8 8.35 -11.50 19.00
N ASP A 9 9.39 -11.55 18.17
CA ASP A 9 10.27 -10.41 17.94
C ASP A 9 9.55 -9.33 17.11
N LEU A 10 8.74 -9.70 16.12
CA LEU A 10 7.89 -8.78 15.37
C LEU A 10 6.82 -8.16 16.28
N ALA A 11 6.08 -8.97 17.06
CA ALA A 11 5.05 -8.49 17.96
C ALA A 11 5.57 -7.55 19.08
N SER A 12 6.83 -7.70 19.46
CA SER A 12 7.48 -6.83 20.46
C SER A 12 8.26 -5.65 19.87
N GLY A 13 8.26 -5.48 18.54
CA GLY A 13 9.02 -4.43 17.86
C GLY A 13 10.54 -4.59 17.95
N LYS A 14 11.04 -5.77 18.31
CA LYS A 14 12.49 -6.06 18.43
C LYS A 14 13.18 -6.22 17.08
N VAL A 15 12.45 -6.64 16.08
CA VAL A 15 12.95 -6.81 14.71
C VAL A 15 12.41 -5.73 13.81
N PRO A 16 13.26 -5.04 13.01
CA PRO A 16 12.78 -4.10 12.00
C PRO A 16 11.92 -4.79 10.94
N ILE A 17 10.89 -4.10 10.46
CA ILE A 17 9.92 -4.63 9.49
C ILE A 17 10.59 -5.17 8.21
N ASP A 18 11.63 -4.52 7.71
CA ASP A 18 12.39 -4.95 6.53
C ASP A 18 13.18 -6.25 6.78
N VAL A 19 13.67 -6.46 8.00
CA VAL A 19 14.32 -7.72 8.41
C VAL A 19 13.29 -8.84 8.48
N ALA A 20 12.15 -8.60 9.12
CA ALA A 20 11.05 -9.57 9.18
C ALA A 20 10.52 -9.91 7.77
N MET A 21 10.44 -8.91 6.85
CA MET A 21 10.05 -9.14 5.46
C MET A 21 11.05 -10.06 4.72
N LYS A 22 12.36 -9.92 4.96
CA LYS A 22 13.38 -10.82 4.41
C LYS A 22 13.23 -12.25 4.94
N GLN A 23 12.90 -12.40 6.24
CA GLN A 23 12.61 -13.70 6.82
C GLN A 23 11.37 -14.34 6.20
N LEU A 24 10.32 -13.53 5.97
CA LEU A 24 9.12 -13.97 5.28
C LEU A 24 9.43 -14.41 3.83
N LYS A 25 10.32 -13.69 3.13
CA LYS A 25 10.77 -14.08 1.80
C LYS A 25 11.36 -15.48 1.79
N VAL A 26 12.24 -15.80 2.74
CA VAL A 26 12.87 -17.14 2.84
C VAL A 26 11.80 -18.22 2.99
N LEU A 27 10.85 -18.04 3.92
CA LEU A 27 9.78 -19.02 4.16
C LEU A 27 8.82 -19.20 2.99
N LEU A 28 8.67 -18.17 2.14
CA LEU A 28 7.74 -18.21 1.00
C LEU A 28 8.40 -18.61 -0.31
N THR A 29 9.72 -18.81 -0.34
CA THR A 29 10.49 -19.06 -1.59
C THR A 29 10.00 -20.29 -2.34
N ASP A 30 9.58 -21.33 -1.63
CA ASP A 30 9.20 -22.61 -2.23
C ASP A 30 7.70 -22.70 -2.57
N PHE A 31 6.92 -21.64 -2.30
CA PHE A 31 5.50 -21.59 -2.70
C PHE A 31 5.35 -21.35 -4.19
N GLU A 32 4.51 -22.16 -4.85
CA GLU A 32 4.23 -22.08 -6.29
C GLU A 32 3.32 -20.88 -6.70
N LYS A 33 3.47 -19.73 -6.03
CA LYS A 33 2.68 -18.51 -6.30
C LYS A 33 3.62 -17.31 -6.44
N PRO A 34 4.08 -17.02 -7.66
CA PRO A 34 5.03 -15.92 -7.89
C PRO A 34 4.50 -14.55 -7.46
N GLU A 35 3.18 -14.34 -7.42
CA GLU A 35 2.58 -13.09 -6.99
C GLU A 35 2.84 -12.77 -5.52
N ILE A 36 2.96 -13.81 -4.67
CA ILE A 36 3.28 -13.65 -3.25
C ILE A 36 4.71 -13.14 -3.08
N LEU A 37 5.67 -13.78 -3.78
CA LEU A 37 7.06 -13.34 -3.77
C LEU A 37 7.22 -11.97 -4.40
N LYS A 38 6.48 -11.69 -5.49
CA LYS A 38 6.48 -10.37 -6.10
C LYS A 38 6.05 -9.29 -5.11
N TRP A 39 5.01 -9.53 -4.31
CA TRP A 39 4.60 -8.60 -3.25
C TRP A 39 5.73 -8.37 -2.23
N VAL A 40 6.37 -9.44 -1.73
CA VAL A 40 7.48 -9.33 -0.78
C VAL A 40 8.64 -8.53 -1.38
N ASP A 41 8.99 -8.80 -2.63
CA ASP A 41 10.07 -8.10 -3.33
C ASP A 41 9.73 -6.62 -3.56
N SER A 42 8.50 -6.32 -3.95
CA SER A 42 8.03 -4.94 -4.14
C SER A 42 7.99 -4.17 -2.82
N GLU A 43 7.64 -4.80 -1.70
CA GLU A 43 7.73 -4.17 -0.38
C GLU A 43 9.19 -3.85 0.00
N LEU A 44 10.14 -4.72 -0.34
CA LEU A 44 11.56 -4.55 -0.02
C LEU A 44 12.28 -3.58 -0.96
N GLN A 45 11.94 -3.55 -2.25
CA GLN A 45 12.68 -2.82 -3.29
C GLN A 45 11.94 -1.58 -3.80
N GLY A 46 10.63 -1.51 -3.59
CA GLY A 46 9.71 -0.57 -4.20
C GLY A 46 8.89 -1.22 -5.31
N TYR A 47 7.80 -0.57 -5.68
CA TYR A 47 6.88 -0.99 -6.72
C TYR A 47 7.19 -0.26 -8.02
N ASP A 48 7.03 -0.94 -9.15
CA ASP A 48 7.05 -0.29 -10.46
C ASP A 48 5.71 0.42 -10.74
N VAL A 49 5.72 1.40 -11.65
CA VAL A 49 4.53 2.20 -11.99
C VAL A 49 3.40 1.33 -12.54
N ASP A 50 3.75 0.24 -13.22
CA ASP A 50 2.80 -0.71 -13.81
C ASP A 50 2.36 -1.82 -12.84
N ASP A 51 2.90 -1.84 -11.63
CA ASP A 51 2.53 -2.83 -10.63
C ASP A 51 1.14 -2.57 -10.06
N CYS A 52 0.44 -3.68 -9.76
CA CYS A 52 -0.81 -3.62 -9.00
C CYS A 52 -0.50 -3.31 -7.53
N LEU A 53 -0.67 -2.04 -7.15
CA LEU A 53 -0.48 -1.62 -5.77
C LEU A 53 -1.58 -2.18 -4.86
N PRO A 54 -1.23 -2.72 -3.68
CA PRO A 54 -2.22 -2.98 -2.64
C PRO A 54 -2.95 -1.69 -2.22
N ASN A 55 -4.23 -1.81 -1.89
CA ASN A 55 -5.06 -0.64 -1.54
C ASN A 55 -4.48 0.23 -0.42
N TYR A 56 -3.77 -0.39 0.55
CA TYR A 56 -3.15 0.35 1.65
C TYR A 56 -2.00 1.27 1.22
N ARG A 57 -1.49 1.12 0.00
CA ARG A 57 -0.47 1.97 -0.61
C ARG A 57 -1.04 3.18 -1.36
N ILE A 58 -2.37 3.29 -1.44
CA ILE A 58 -3.05 4.40 -2.09
C ILE A 58 -3.61 5.33 -1.00
N LEU A 59 -2.99 6.49 -0.85
CA LEU A 59 -3.36 7.48 0.17
C LEU A 59 -4.34 8.50 -0.39
N LYS A 60 -5.19 9.04 0.48
CA LYS A 60 -5.97 10.25 0.17
C LYS A 60 -5.09 11.46 0.41
N GLY A 61 -5.06 12.36 -0.56
CA GLY A 61 -4.33 13.62 -0.46
C GLY A 61 -5.23 14.83 -0.68
N ASN A 62 -4.68 16.00 -0.38
CA ASN A 62 -5.32 17.28 -0.60
C ASN A 62 -4.59 18.03 -1.72
N LEU A 63 -5.32 18.45 -2.75
CA LEU A 63 -4.77 19.26 -3.81
C LEU A 63 -4.53 20.67 -3.30
N VAL A 64 -3.30 21.15 -3.40
CA VAL A 64 -2.89 22.52 -3.09
C VAL A 64 -2.12 23.11 -4.25
N GLY A 65 -2.10 24.45 -4.34
CA GLY A 65 -1.34 25.11 -5.38
C GLY A 65 -0.97 26.52 -5.03
N ASN A 66 -0.10 27.08 -5.85
CA ASN A 66 0.31 28.47 -5.80
C ASN A 66 -0.34 29.24 -6.97
N PHE A 67 -0.97 30.34 -6.65
CA PHE A 67 -1.66 31.19 -7.61
C PHE A 67 -1.00 32.57 -7.72
N LEU A 68 -1.07 33.10 -8.91
CA LEU A 68 -0.81 34.52 -9.17
C LEU A 68 -2.16 35.23 -9.37
N ASN A 69 -2.43 36.28 -8.58
CA ASN A 69 -3.59 37.12 -8.70
C ASN A 69 -3.14 38.58 -8.92
N TYR A 70 -3.06 38.98 -10.16
CA TYR A 70 -2.51 40.28 -10.58
C TYR A 70 -1.08 40.49 -10.05
N TYR A 71 -0.92 41.18 -8.91
CA TYR A 71 0.37 41.52 -8.30
C TYR A 71 0.65 40.72 -7.00
N THR A 72 -0.29 39.89 -6.56
CA THR A 72 -0.15 39.11 -5.33
C THR A 72 0.00 37.64 -5.62
N LYS A 73 0.91 36.96 -4.89
CA LYS A 73 1.06 35.53 -4.95
C LYS A 73 0.38 34.91 -3.72
N ALA A 74 -0.58 34.03 -3.96
CA ALA A 74 -1.16 33.17 -2.94
C ALA A 74 -0.50 31.81 -2.99
N THR A 75 0.05 31.36 -1.87
CA THR A 75 0.79 30.10 -1.77
C THR A 75 0.05 29.09 -0.93
N HIS A 76 0.20 27.81 -1.27
CA HIS A 76 -0.35 26.68 -0.50
C HIS A 76 -1.87 26.77 -0.33
N VAL A 77 -2.57 27.17 -1.39
CA VAL A 77 -4.03 27.31 -1.38
C VAL A 77 -4.66 25.97 -1.71
N SER A 78 -5.61 25.50 -0.90
CA SER A 78 -6.39 24.29 -1.20
C SER A 78 -7.25 24.51 -2.44
N ILE A 79 -7.24 23.57 -3.39
CA ILE A 79 -7.94 23.66 -4.66
C ILE A 79 -9.10 22.67 -4.70
N PRO A 80 -10.31 23.05 -4.30
CA PRO A 80 -11.49 22.21 -4.49
C PRO A 80 -11.83 22.15 -5.98
N LEU A 81 -12.06 20.95 -6.50
CA LEU A 81 -12.52 20.74 -7.87
C LEU A 81 -14.05 20.71 -7.92
N SER A 82 -14.60 21.19 -9.02
CA SER A 82 -16.03 21.17 -9.28
C SER A 82 -16.55 19.74 -9.51
N ALA A 83 -17.85 19.52 -9.30
CA ALA A 83 -18.48 18.19 -9.39
C ALA A 83 -18.50 17.63 -10.83
N ASP A 84 -18.35 18.48 -11.84
CA ASP A 84 -18.28 18.12 -13.27
C ASP A 84 -16.84 17.83 -13.74
N ALA A 85 -15.85 17.90 -12.85
CA ALA A 85 -14.47 17.53 -13.18
C ALA A 85 -14.38 16.04 -13.60
N PRO A 86 -13.57 15.72 -14.63
CA PRO A 86 -13.37 14.34 -15.07
C PRO A 86 -12.89 13.46 -13.93
N LYS A 87 -13.46 12.23 -13.80
CA LYS A 87 -13.14 11.29 -12.71
C LYS A 87 -11.63 11.02 -12.61
N GLY A 88 -10.94 10.83 -13.75
CA GLY A 88 -9.49 10.60 -13.75
C GLY A 88 -8.68 11.78 -13.20
N LEU A 89 -9.12 13.02 -13.46
CA LEU A 89 -8.50 14.22 -12.89
C LEU A 89 -8.73 14.28 -11.39
N VAL A 90 -9.97 14.02 -10.93
CA VAL A 90 -10.31 14.00 -9.50
C VAL A 90 -9.49 12.94 -8.78
N GLU A 91 -9.36 11.73 -9.33
CA GLU A 91 -8.57 10.64 -8.76
C GLU A 91 -7.09 11.03 -8.64
N LEU A 92 -6.51 11.57 -9.70
CA LEU A 92 -5.11 12.03 -9.73
C LEU A 92 -4.86 13.16 -8.72
N CYS A 93 -5.82 14.05 -8.53
CA CYS A 93 -5.72 15.19 -7.62
C CYS A 93 -6.09 14.89 -6.16
N SER A 94 -6.64 13.71 -5.88
CA SER A 94 -7.10 13.31 -4.54
C SER A 94 -6.41 12.06 -3.98
N HIS A 95 -5.62 11.35 -4.77
CA HIS A 95 -4.94 10.14 -4.34
C HIS A 95 -3.46 10.17 -4.69
N VAL A 96 -2.65 9.63 -3.78
CA VAL A 96 -1.21 9.45 -3.96
C VAL A 96 -0.91 7.96 -3.87
N LYS A 97 -0.19 7.45 -4.85
CA LYS A 97 0.28 6.07 -4.91
C LYS A 97 1.71 6.02 -4.38
N LEU A 98 1.94 5.25 -3.33
CA LEU A 98 3.26 5.08 -2.73
C LEU A 98 3.97 3.87 -3.32
N TYR A 99 4.95 4.14 -4.18
CA TYR A 99 5.78 3.12 -4.84
C TYR A 99 7.05 2.79 -4.07
N GLU A 100 7.41 3.59 -3.08
CA GLU A 100 8.63 3.48 -2.30
C GLU A 100 8.70 2.17 -1.52
N SER A 101 9.93 1.64 -1.36
CA SER A 101 10.21 0.50 -0.48
C SER A 101 9.91 0.81 0.99
N LEU A 102 9.83 -0.21 1.84
CA LEU A 102 9.68 -0.05 3.30
C LEU A 102 10.74 0.89 3.90
N SER A 103 11.98 0.82 3.41
CA SER A 103 13.05 1.72 3.85
C SER A 103 12.84 3.15 3.36
N GLY A 104 12.36 3.33 2.12
CA GLY A 104 11.98 4.63 1.56
C GLY A 104 10.85 5.28 2.35
N LEU A 105 9.81 4.52 2.72
CA LEU A 105 8.71 5.02 3.56
C LEU A 105 9.20 5.49 4.94
N LYS A 106 10.14 4.77 5.57
CA LYS A 106 10.76 5.20 6.84
C LYS A 106 11.51 6.53 6.67
N THR A 107 12.20 6.70 5.55
CA THR A 107 12.90 7.96 5.22
C THR A 107 11.92 9.12 5.04
N LEU A 108 10.79 8.90 4.33
CA LEU A 108 9.74 9.92 4.20
C LEU A 108 9.21 10.37 5.56
N ILE A 109 8.95 9.44 6.48
CA ILE A 109 8.45 9.78 7.83
C ILE A 109 9.48 10.62 8.60
N SER A 110 10.77 10.31 8.44
CA SER A 110 11.86 10.95 9.18
C SER A 110 12.26 12.32 8.60
N SER A 111 11.83 12.66 7.37
CA SER A 111 12.14 13.96 6.76
C SER A 111 11.41 15.09 7.50
N ASP A 112 12.00 16.28 7.57
CA ASP A 112 11.31 17.47 8.13
C ASP A 112 10.43 18.17 7.11
N GLU A 113 10.46 17.75 5.84
CA GLU A 113 9.71 18.35 4.76
C GLU A 113 8.24 17.91 4.76
N GLU A 114 7.38 18.75 4.19
CA GLU A 114 6.00 18.41 3.87
C GLU A 114 5.98 17.37 2.75
N LEU A 115 5.19 16.31 2.93
CA LEU A 115 5.06 15.26 1.92
C LEU A 115 4.04 15.64 0.86
N GLY A 116 4.46 15.61 -0.40
CA GLY A 116 3.59 15.94 -1.52
C GLY A 116 4.08 15.39 -2.84
N MET A 117 3.13 15.03 -3.70
CA MET A 117 3.38 14.65 -5.08
C MET A 117 3.10 15.84 -5.99
N GLN A 118 4.12 16.33 -6.69
CA GLN A 118 3.97 17.44 -7.62
C GLN A 118 3.16 17.00 -8.85
N ILE A 119 2.18 17.82 -9.22
CA ILE A 119 1.37 17.62 -10.43
C ILE A 119 2.15 18.08 -11.66
N ASN A 120 2.07 17.27 -12.73
CA ASN A 120 2.67 17.64 -14.00
C ASN A 120 2.08 18.97 -14.53
N ALA A 121 2.95 19.87 -14.94
CA ALA A 121 2.56 21.21 -15.43
C ALA A 121 1.56 21.17 -16.59
N LEU A 122 1.56 20.12 -17.40
CA LEU A 122 0.60 19.94 -18.51
C LEU A 122 -0.86 19.81 -18.03
N LEU A 123 -1.08 19.42 -16.76
CA LEU A 123 -2.42 19.27 -16.18
C LEU A 123 -2.92 20.54 -15.48
N LEU A 124 -2.07 21.56 -15.32
CA LEU A 124 -2.46 22.80 -14.63
C LEU A 124 -3.63 23.52 -15.28
N PRO A 125 -3.72 23.62 -16.65
CA PRO A 125 -4.88 24.23 -17.31
C PRO A 125 -6.19 23.51 -17.01
N ASP A 126 -6.18 22.17 -16.95
CA ASP A 126 -7.37 21.38 -16.63
C ASP A 126 -7.77 21.57 -15.17
N ILE A 127 -6.80 21.53 -14.25
CA ILE A 127 -7.05 21.80 -12.83
C ILE A 127 -7.66 23.20 -12.68
N GLN A 128 -7.08 24.22 -13.32
CA GLN A 128 -7.58 25.58 -13.24
C GLN A 128 -9.00 25.70 -13.79
N LYS A 129 -9.30 25.03 -14.90
CA LYS A 129 -10.65 25.01 -15.52
C LYS A 129 -11.72 24.47 -14.58
N TYR A 130 -11.40 23.42 -13.82
CA TYR A 130 -12.35 22.77 -12.90
C TYR A 130 -12.20 23.23 -11.45
N SER A 131 -11.27 24.15 -11.16
CA SER A 131 -11.11 24.72 -9.82
C SER A 131 -12.29 25.65 -9.48
N LEU A 132 -12.76 25.55 -8.23
CA LEU A 132 -13.75 26.48 -7.68
C LEU A 132 -13.12 27.80 -7.22
N ILE A 133 -11.80 27.99 -7.45
CA ILE A 133 -11.07 29.19 -7.06
C ILE A 133 -10.97 30.15 -8.24
N SER A 134 -11.53 31.34 -8.06
CA SER A 134 -11.46 32.41 -9.06
C SER A 134 -10.16 33.22 -8.92
N MET A 135 -9.03 32.62 -9.29
CA MET A 135 -7.72 33.30 -9.32
C MET A 135 -7.16 33.33 -10.74
N THR A 136 -6.23 34.26 -11.00
CA THR A 136 -5.82 34.62 -12.37
C THR A 136 -5.00 33.52 -13.04
N ALA A 137 -4.03 32.93 -12.34
CA ALA A 137 -3.21 31.86 -12.91
C ALA A 137 -2.74 30.86 -11.81
N LEU A 138 -2.87 29.57 -12.10
CA LEU A 138 -2.27 28.50 -11.30
C LEU A 138 -0.83 28.29 -11.77
N LEU A 139 0.14 28.50 -10.89
CA LEU A 139 1.57 28.40 -11.20
C LEU A 139 2.10 26.98 -11.05
N ASN A 140 1.66 26.30 -10.01
CA ASN A 140 1.96 24.88 -9.75
C ASN A 140 0.88 24.28 -8.84
N ALA A 141 0.84 22.97 -8.79
CA ALA A 141 -0.04 22.23 -7.90
C ALA A 141 0.66 20.99 -7.38
N SER A 142 0.28 20.56 -6.18
CA SER A 142 0.75 19.32 -5.54
C SER A 142 -0.38 18.66 -4.77
N VAL A 143 -0.34 17.34 -4.69
CA VAL A 143 -1.22 16.58 -3.80
C VAL A 143 -0.44 16.28 -2.53
N ILE A 144 -0.80 16.94 -1.44
CA ILE A 144 -0.15 16.78 -0.13
C ILE A 144 -0.81 15.67 0.68
N PHE A 145 -0.01 14.97 1.47
CA PHE A 145 -0.45 13.90 2.37
C PHE A 145 0.36 13.92 3.66
N SER A 146 -0.11 13.22 4.70
CA SER A 146 0.50 13.29 6.02
C SER A 146 1.48 12.14 6.28
N LYS A 147 2.49 12.39 7.11
CA LYS A 147 3.40 11.35 7.63
C LYS A 147 2.64 10.27 8.42
N ILE A 148 1.53 10.63 9.07
CA ILE A 148 0.68 9.67 9.77
C ILE A 148 0.11 8.63 8.80
N GLN A 149 -0.32 9.05 7.60
CA GLN A 149 -0.82 8.11 6.59
C GLN A 149 0.30 7.17 6.10
N VAL A 150 1.54 7.66 5.96
CA VAL A 150 2.70 6.82 5.62
C VAL A 150 3.01 5.83 6.74
N GLN A 151 2.93 6.27 8.00
CA GLN A 151 3.07 5.38 9.17
C GLN A 151 1.99 4.30 9.20
N ASP A 152 0.75 4.63 8.81
CA ASP A 152 -0.34 3.66 8.70
C ASP A 152 -0.06 2.59 7.63
N VAL A 153 0.60 2.96 6.51
CA VAL A 153 1.06 1.98 5.50
C VAL A 153 2.03 0.99 6.10
N LEU A 154 3.06 1.45 6.84
CA LEU A 154 4.01 0.57 7.52
C LEU A 154 3.31 -0.36 8.52
N SER A 155 2.41 0.19 9.33
CA SER A 155 1.66 -0.58 10.33
C SER A 155 0.74 -1.63 9.68
N LYS A 156 0.10 -1.31 8.55
CA LYS A 156 -0.72 -2.25 7.78
C LYS A 156 0.14 -3.35 7.17
N THR A 157 1.31 -3.03 6.62
CA THR A 157 2.24 -4.03 6.10
C THR A 157 2.71 -4.98 7.20
N GLU A 158 3.08 -4.45 8.37
CA GLU A 158 3.49 -5.25 9.53
C GLU A 158 2.37 -6.19 9.99
N ASN A 159 1.14 -5.71 10.08
CA ASN A 159 -0.01 -6.54 10.44
C ASN A 159 -0.28 -7.66 9.42
N LYS A 160 -0.12 -7.38 8.12
CA LYS A 160 -0.26 -8.40 7.06
C LYS A 160 0.83 -9.46 7.19
N MET A 161 2.09 -9.06 7.39
CA MET A 161 3.20 -9.97 7.66
C MET A 161 2.93 -10.84 8.89
N MET A 162 2.49 -10.23 9.99
CA MET A 162 2.13 -10.96 11.21
C MET A 162 1.05 -12.02 10.93
N GLY A 163 0.02 -11.66 10.17
CA GLY A 163 -1.03 -12.59 9.75
C GLY A 163 -0.49 -13.77 8.96
N ILE A 164 0.45 -13.53 8.04
CA ILE A 164 1.07 -14.58 7.23
C ILE A 164 1.98 -15.48 8.10
N PHE A 165 2.83 -14.91 8.98
CA PHE A 165 3.64 -15.71 9.90
C PHE A 165 2.77 -16.60 10.80
N LEU A 166 1.67 -16.08 11.34
CA LEU A 166 0.74 -16.86 12.17
C LEU A 166 0.06 -17.98 11.37
N LEU A 167 -0.28 -17.74 10.11
CA LEU A 167 -0.82 -18.77 9.22
C LEU A 167 0.22 -19.86 8.97
N LEU A 168 1.46 -19.48 8.61
CA LEU A 168 2.54 -20.42 8.35
C LEU A 168 2.85 -21.26 9.61
N GLU A 169 2.95 -20.63 10.79
CA GLU A 169 3.16 -21.37 12.05
C GLU A 169 2.03 -22.36 12.35
N LYS A 170 0.78 -21.96 12.06
CA LYS A 170 -0.38 -22.84 12.23
C LYS A 170 -0.33 -24.06 11.32
N GLU A 171 0.06 -23.86 10.05
CA GLU A 171 0.03 -24.90 9.03
C GLU A 171 1.27 -25.80 9.02
N PHE A 172 2.45 -25.27 9.37
CA PHE A 172 3.73 -25.96 9.25
C PHE A 172 4.47 -26.15 10.59
N GLY A 173 3.98 -25.52 11.66
CA GLY A 173 4.63 -25.61 12.97
C GLY A 173 5.62 -24.49 13.22
N ASN A 174 6.61 -24.75 14.09
CA ASN A 174 7.59 -23.74 14.48
C ASN A 174 8.46 -23.29 13.30
N LEU A 175 8.64 -21.96 13.14
CA LEU A 175 9.36 -21.34 12.03
C LEU A 175 10.80 -20.93 12.39
N ASP A 176 11.33 -21.34 13.55
CA ASP A 176 12.64 -20.86 14.04
C ASP A 176 13.80 -21.30 13.15
N GLU A 177 13.68 -22.44 12.49
CA GLU A 177 14.67 -22.96 11.55
C GLU A 177 14.61 -22.25 10.16
N MET A 178 13.63 -21.36 9.97
CA MET A 178 13.40 -20.64 8.69
C MET A 178 13.20 -21.58 7.49
N ASP A 179 12.72 -22.77 7.73
CA ASP A 179 12.40 -23.81 6.76
C ASP A 179 10.99 -24.34 7.01
N ILE A 180 10.29 -24.69 5.94
CA ILE A 180 8.96 -25.29 5.98
C ILE A 180 8.88 -26.48 5.01
N ASP A 181 8.45 -27.63 5.51
CA ASP A 181 8.29 -28.82 4.70
C ASP A 181 6.93 -28.81 3.97
N LEU A 182 6.95 -28.35 2.73
CA LEU A 182 5.75 -28.33 1.87
C LEU A 182 5.28 -29.74 1.48
N SER A 183 6.14 -30.77 1.56
CA SER A 183 5.80 -32.14 1.17
C SER A 183 4.77 -32.77 2.13
N MET A 184 4.60 -32.21 3.32
CA MET A 184 3.59 -32.64 4.30
C MET A 184 2.15 -32.24 3.91
N LYS A 185 1.98 -31.43 2.88
CA LYS A 185 0.69 -30.89 2.45
C LYS A 185 0.34 -31.37 1.04
N THR A 186 -0.94 -31.57 0.81
CA THR A 186 -1.46 -31.83 -0.55
C THR A 186 -1.44 -30.56 -1.41
N LYS A 187 -1.47 -30.71 -2.71
CA LYS A 187 -1.55 -29.56 -3.65
C LYS A 187 -2.75 -28.66 -3.38
N ASP A 188 -3.90 -29.24 -3.00
CA ASP A 188 -5.11 -28.47 -2.69
C ASP A 188 -4.97 -27.66 -1.41
N GLU A 189 -4.33 -28.23 -0.37
CA GLU A 189 -4.01 -27.52 0.88
C GLU A 189 -3.03 -26.37 0.63
N LEU A 190 -1.94 -26.58 -0.13
CA LEU A 190 -0.98 -25.54 -0.50
C LEU A 190 -1.64 -24.43 -1.31
N SER A 191 -2.53 -24.77 -2.25
CA SER A 191 -3.32 -23.80 -2.99
C SER A 191 -4.23 -22.98 -2.08
N SER A 192 -4.87 -23.61 -1.09
CA SER A 192 -5.71 -22.94 -0.10
C SER A 192 -4.91 -21.97 0.79
N ILE A 193 -3.74 -22.42 1.27
CA ILE A 193 -2.82 -21.59 2.05
C ILE A 193 -2.36 -20.38 1.22
N SER A 194 -1.90 -20.59 -0.01
CA SER A 194 -1.46 -19.54 -0.92
C SER A 194 -2.58 -18.52 -1.21
N ASN A 195 -3.81 -18.99 -1.42
CA ASN A 195 -4.96 -18.11 -1.62
C ASN A 195 -5.28 -17.29 -0.35
N THR A 196 -5.14 -17.89 0.84
CA THR A 196 -5.31 -17.17 2.11
C THR A 196 -4.26 -16.09 2.29
N ILE A 197 -3.00 -16.35 1.89
CA ILE A 197 -1.92 -15.35 1.88
C ILE A 197 -2.27 -14.22 0.92
N MET A 198 -2.70 -14.52 -0.32
CA MET A 198 -3.10 -13.51 -1.30
C MET A 198 -4.25 -12.63 -0.79
N VAL A 199 -5.26 -13.24 -0.16
CA VAL A 199 -6.35 -12.50 0.49
C VAL A 199 -5.82 -11.60 1.60
N THR A 200 -4.89 -12.07 2.43
CA THR A 200 -4.26 -11.28 3.48
C THR A 200 -3.50 -10.08 2.91
N ILE A 201 -2.80 -10.24 1.79
CA ILE A 201 -2.04 -9.17 1.13
C ILE A 201 -2.97 -8.09 0.55
N TYR A 202 -3.96 -8.49 -0.26
CA TYR A 202 -4.71 -7.56 -1.11
C TYR A 202 -6.07 -7.12 -0.55
N ASN A 203 -6.64 -7.84 0.43
CA ASN A 203 -7.91 -7.41 1.03
C ASN A 203 -7.68 -6.56 2.28
N ASP A 204 -8.16 -5.33 2.23
CA ASP A 204 -8.28 -4.44 3.38
C ASP A 204 -9.59 -4.71 4.12
N ASN A 205 -9.57 -5.71 5.02
CA ASN A 205 -10.56 -5.91 6.10
C ASN A 205 -12.07 -5.81 5.76
N SER A 206 -12.48 -5.98 4.51
CA SER A 206 -13.91 -5.99 4.18
C SER A 206 -14.53 -7.38 4.09
N ILE A 207 -13.78 -8.45 4.37
CA ILE A 207 -14.40 -9.78 4.53
C ILE A 207 -14.83 -9.94 5.99
N ARG A 208 -16.07 -9.52 6.28
CA ARG A 208 -16.81 -10.11 7.40
C ARG A 208 -17.08 -11.55 6.99
N VAL A 209 -16.37 -12.51 7.56
CA VAL A 209 -16.73 -13.91 7.50
C VAL A 209 -18.03 -14.04 8.30
N GLY A 210 -19.17 -13.94 7.60
CA GLY A 210 -20.43 -14.40 8.14
C GLY A 210 -20.34 -15.91 8.34
N ASN A 211 -21.04 -16.44 9.32
CA ASN A 211 -21.10 -17.87 9.66
C ASN A 211 -21.62 -18.79 8.54
N ASP A 212 -22.00 -18.24 7.40
CA ASP A 212 -22.41 -18.98 6.22
C ASP A 212 -21.33 -18.79 5.14
N ASN A 213 -20.65 -19.86 4.76
CA ASN A 213 -19.60 -19.98 3.75
C ASN A 213 -20.04 -19.49 2.33
N LYS A 214 -20.48 -18.25 2.20
CA LYS A 214 -20.68 -17.58 0.91
C LYS A 214 -19.70 -16.41 0.82
N MET A 215 -18.64 -16.62 0.05
CA MET A 215 -17.85 -15.51 -0.51
C MET A 215 -18.78 -14.69 -1.41
N ILE A 216 -19.22 -13.52 -0.95
CA ILE A 216 -19.88 -12.54 -1.80
C ILE A 216 -18.81 -11.65 -2.40
N GLY A 217 -18.48 -11.95 -3.63
CA GLY A 217 -18.06 -11.09 -4.72
C GLY A 217 -16.97 -10.10 -4.52
N THR A 218 -15.77 -10.44 -4.96
CA THR A 218 -14.96 -9.48 -5.71
C THR A 218 -14.80 -10.04 -7.12
N ASN A 219 -15.39 -9.36 -8.09
CA ASN A 219 -15.17 -9.61 -9.51
C ASN A 219 -13.70 -9.29 -9.82
N ILE A 220 -12.86 -10.32 -9.86
CA ILE A 220 -11.60 -10.24 -10.57
C ILE A 220 -11.97 -10.44 -12.04
N SER A 221 -12.23 -9.36 -12.75
CA SER A 221 -12.36 -9.38 -14.19
C SER A 221 -10.98 -9.58 -14.79
N THR A 222 -10.64 -10.82 -15.11
CA THR A 222 -9.59 -11.11 -16.08
C THR A 222 -10.12 -10.72 -17.47
N THR A 223 -9.72 -9.56 -17.96
CA THR A 223 -9.87 -9.23 -19.38
C THR A 223 -8.73 -9.92 -20.13
N LYS A 224 -9.13 -10.75 -21.11
CA LYS A 224 -8.23 -11.35 -22.11
C LYS A 224 -7.61 -10.27 -22.97
#